data_8c399fcbc228b062be0f9d7b6ca90225
#
_entry.id   8c399fcbc228b062be0f9d7b6ca90225
#
_cell.length_a   1.000
_cell.length_b   1.000
_cell.length_c   1.000
_cell.angle_alpha   90.00
_cell.angle_beta   90.00
_cell.angle_gamma   90.00
#
_symmetry.space_group_name_H-M   'P 1'
#
loop_
_entity.id
_entity.type
_entity.pdbx_description
1 polymer ?
#
loop_
_entity_poly.entity_id
_entity_poly.type
_entity_poly.pdbx_seq_one_letter_code
_entity_poly.pdbx_strand_id
1 'polypeptide(L)'
;MNAMKCLEILREIKDVAFATVDENGKSQIRIIDVMIVEKEKLYFCTARGKEFYQQLIHNGQVAVTAMNLAFQMIRLSGRAEKLSEQKKWIDRIFEENPSMNQVYPGDSRYVLEAFCIADGE
;
A
#
# COMPACT_ATOMS: atom_id res chain seq x y z
N MET A 1 -21.53 5.60 4.32
CA MET A 1 -20.41 5.17 3.46
C MET A 1 -19.85 3.87 4.02
N ASN A 2 -19.67 2.84 3.20
CA ASN A 2 -19.15 1.57 3.66
C ASN A 2 -17.63 1.47 3.45
N ALA A 3 -17.03 0.41 3.99
CA ALA A 3 -15.58 0.22 3.93
C ALA A 3 -15.04 0.19 2.50
N MET A 4 -15.70 -0.54 1.60
CA MET A 4 -15.23 -0.63 0.22
C MET A 4 -15.27 0.73 -0.49
N LYS A 5 -16.28 1.54 -0.20
CA LYS A 5 -16.39 2.88 -0.78
C LYS A 5 -15.24 3.77 -0.32
N CYS A 6 -14.86 3.67 0.96
CA CYS A 6 -13.70 4.40 1.48
C CYS A 6 -12.41 3.98 0.77
N LEU A 7 -12.22 2.68 0.55
CA LEU A 7 -11.05 2.17 -0.16
C LEU A 7 -11.02 2.63 -1.62
N GLU A 8 -12.20 2.69 -2.28
CA GLU A 8 -12.30 3.20 -3.64
C GLU A 8 -11.87 4.66 -3.72
N ILE A 9 -12.26 5.48 -2.74
CA ILE A 9 -11.83 6.88 -2.69
C ILE A 9 -10.31 6.95 -2.54
N LEU A 10 -9.71 6.14 -1.68
CA LEU A 10 -8.26 6.10 -1.53
C LEU A 10 -7.58 5.69 -2.84
N ARG A 11 -8.15 4.73 -3.57
CA ARG A 11 -7.60 4.32 -4.87
C ARG A 11 -7.68 5.43 -5.91
N GLU A 12 -8.75 6.20 -5.92
CA GLU A 12 -8.90 7.34 -6.83
C GLU A 12 -7.87 8.43 -6.54
N ILE A 13 -7.62 8.72 -5.26
CA ILE A 13 -6.58 9.67 -4.85
C ILE A 13 -5.21 9.14 -5.24
N LYS A 14 -4.97 7.86 -5.02
CA LYS A 14 -3.77 7.09 -5.32
C LYS A 14 -2.58 7.41 -4.40
N ASP A 15 -2.14 8.66 -4.35
CA ASP A 15 -0.99 9.06 -3.53
C ASP A 15 -1.47 9.39 -2.12
N VAL A 16 -1.18 8.51 -1.18
CA VAL A 16 -1.69 8.63 0.19
C VAL A 16 -0.55 8.71 1.20
N ALA A 17 -0.82 9.37 2.33
CA ALA A 17 0.11 9.40 3.45
C ALA A 17 0.02 8.07 4.20
N PHE A 18 1.16 7.43 4.39
CA PHE A 18 1.22 6.08 4.94
C PHE A 18 2.21 6.06 6.10
N ALA A 19 1.72 5.79 7.30
CA ALA A 19 2.53 5.78 8.51
C ALA A 19 2.86 4.35 8.94
N THR A 20 4.07 4.19 9.45
CA THR A 20 4.55 2.91 10.00
C THR A 20 5.26 3.18 11.33
N VAL A 21 5.69 2.12 12.00
CA VAL A 21 6.45 2.20 13.25
C VAL A 21 7.78 1.49 13.00
N ASP A 22 8.89 2.17 13.33
CA ASP A 22 10.21 1.56 13.16
C ASP A 22 10.57 0.65 14.35
N GLU A 23 11.75 0.04 14.30
CA GLU A 23 12.18 -0.91 15.32
C GLU A 23 12.39 -0.28 16.70
N ASN A 24 12.53 1.06 16.75
CA ASN A 24 12.66 1.81 18.00
C ASN A 24 11.33 2.34 18.53
N GLY A 25 10.21 1.96 17.89
CA GLY A 25 8.90 2.40 18.29
C GLY A 25 8.55 3.81 17.82
N LYS A 26 9.34 4.39 16.92
CA LYS A 26 9.08 5.74 16.41
C LYS A 26 8.21 5.70 15.18
N SER A 27 7.32 6.69 15.05
CA SER A 27 6.47 6.84 13.89
C SER A 27 7.27 7.31 12.69
N GLN A 28 7.00 6.72 11.54
CA GLN A 28 7.56 7.13 10.25
C GLN A 28 6.41 7.35 9.27
N ILE A 29 6.55 8.30 8.35
CA ILE A 29 5.48 8.60 7.39
C ILE A 29 6.08 8.92 6.01
N ARG A 30 5.39 8.51 4.95
CA ARG A 30 5.77 8.80 3.56
C ARG A 30 4.53 8.74 2.69
N ILE A 31 4.66 9.15 1.44
CA ILE A 31 3.60 9.02 0.45
C ILE A 31 3.83 7.75 -0.34
N ILE A 32 2.80 6.95 -0.50
CA ILE A 32 2.83 5.77 -1.36
C ILE A 32 1.61 5.75 -2.27
N ASP A 33 1.66 4.90 -3.28
CA ASP A 33 0.54 4.72 -4.21
C ASP A 33 -0.31 3.52 -3.80
N VAL A 34 -1.62 3.73 -3.75
CA VAL A 34 -2.57 2.63 -3.62
C VAL A 34 -2.66 1.93 -4.98
N MET A 35 -2.31 0.66 -5.03
CA MET A 35 -2.21 -0.07 -6.30
C MET A 35 -3.49 -0.80 -6.70
N ILE A 36 -4.15 -1.45 -5.75
CA ILE A 36 -5.38 -2.21 -5.97
C ILE A 36 -6.26 -2.09 -4.74
N VAL A 37 -7.58 -2.00 -4.95
CA VAL A 37 -8.54 -2.20 -3.86
C VAL A 37 -9.58 -3.21 -4.34
N GLU A 38 -9.82 -4.23 -3.54
CA GLU A 38 -10.86 -5.23 -3.81
C GLU A 38 -11.16 -6.03 -2.55
N LYS A 39 -12.38 -6.54 -2.46
CA LYS A 39 -12.79 -7.41 -1.34
C LYS A 39 -12.45 -6.82 0.04
N GLU A 40 -12.66 -5.51 0.17
CA GLU A 40 -12.38 -4.75 1.39
C GLU A 40 -10.93 -4.81 1.83
N LYS A 41 -9.99 -4.91 0.87
CA LYS A 41 -8.55 -4.88 1.13
C LYS A 41 -7.88 -3.84 0.26
N LEU A 42 -6.84 -3.22 0.79
CA LEU A 42 -6.00 -2.27 0.08
C LEU A 42 -4.64 -2.93 -0.17
N TYR A 43 -4.16 -2.87 -1.41
CA TYR A 43 -2.91 -3.50 -1.82
C TYR A 43 -1.89 -2.44 -2.24
N PHE A 44 -0.65 -2.67 -1.87
CA PHE A 44 0.48 -1.80 -2.23
C PHE A 44 1.74 -2.65 -2.35
N CYS A 45 2.83 -2.03 -2.79
CA CYS A 45 4.11 -2.73 -2.91
C CYS A 45 5.27 -1.81 -2.54
N THR A 46 6.40 -2.40 -2.16
CA THR A 46 7.62 -1.68 -1.88
C THR A 46 8.84 -2.57 -2.17
N ALA A 47 9.99 -1.94 -2.45
CA ALA A 47 11.22 -2.68 -2.72
C ALA A 47 11.83 -3.21 -1.41
N ARG A 48 12.35 -4.44 -1.48
CA ARG A 48 12.92 -5.13 -0.32
C ARG A 48 14.07 -4.39 0.37
N GLY A 49 14.80 -3.56 -0.34
CA GLY A 49 15.93 -2.84 0.23
C GLY A 49 15.59 -1.57 0.99
N LYS A 50 14.34 -1.18 1.07
CA LYS A 50 13.92 0.07 1.69
C LYS A 50 13.63 -0.10 3.18
N GLU A 51 13.82 0.99 3.94
CA GLU A 51 13.45 1.03 5.35
C GLU A 51 11.96 0.76 5.55
N PHE A 52 11.12 1.25 4.64
CA PHE A 52 9.69 1.00 4.66
C PHE A 52 9.40 -0.50 4.70
N TYR A 53 10.08 -1.27 3.84
CA TYR A 53 9.93 -2.73 3.83
C TYR A 53 10.29 -3.34 5.18
N GLN A 54 11.42 -2.92 5.76
CA GLN A 54 11.87 -3.43 7.05
C GLN A 54 10.86 -3.13 8.16
N GLN A 55 10.27 -1.94 8.15
CA GLN A 55 9.27 -1.54 9.14
C GLN A 55 8.01 -2.40 9.02
N LEU A 56 7.58 -2.70 7.80
CA LEU A 56 6.42 -3.56 7.57
C LEU A 56 6.65 -4.98 8.07
N ILE A 57 7.80 -5.54 7.81
CA ILE A 57 8.15 -6.89 8.23
C ILE A 57 8.29 -6.96 9.76
N HIS A 58 8.92 -5.96 10.35
CA HIS A 58 9.21 -5.96 11.79
C HIS A 58 7.95 -5.77 12.65
N ASN A 59 7.11 -4.81 12.31
CA ASN A 59 5.96 -4.45 13.15
C ASN A 59 4.61 -4.69 12.47
N GLY A 60 4.47 -4.25 11.24
CA GLY A 60 3.23 -4.43 10.47
C GLY A 60 2.10 -3.47 10.79
N GLN A 61 2.17 -2.70 11.87
CA GLN A 61 1.12 -1.72 12.18
C GLN A 61 1.25 -0.51 11.25
N VAL A 62 0.13 -0.12 10.64
CA VAL A 62 0.13 0.94 9.64
C VAL A 62 -1.09 1.84 9.82
N ALA A 63 -0.97 3.06 9.32
CA ALA A 63 -2.08 4.00 9.24
C ALA A 63 -1.97 4.77 7.93
N VAL A 64 -3.11 5.00 7.30
CA VAL A 64 -3.20 5.64 6.00
C VAL A 64 -4.20 6.77 6.07
N THR A 65 -3.89 7.90 5.43
CA THR A 65 -4.87 8.97 5.29
C THR A 65 -4.69 9.72 3.97
N ALA A 66 -5.79 10.24 3.48
CA ALA A 66 -5.79 11.10 2.30
C ALA A 66 -7.08 11.90 2.27
N MET A 67 -7.07 13.00 1.52
CA MET A 67 -8.24 13.83 1.32
C MET A 67 -8.39 14.11 -0.17
N ASN A 68 -9.61 13.97 -0.69
CA ASN A 68 -9.86 14.26 -2.10
C ASN A 68 -10.21 15.74 -2.31
N LEU A 69 -10.46 16.13 -3.55
CA LEU A 69 -10.77 17.53 -3.89
C LEU A 69 -12.14 17.98 -3.35
N ALA A 70 -13.01 17.04 -2.99
CA ALA A 70 -14.29 17.33 -2.36
C ALA A 70 -14.18 17.42 -0.83
N PHE A 71 -12.95 17.42 -0.30
CA PHE A 71 -12.65 17.50 1.13
C PHE A 71 -13.14 16.30 1.95
N GLN A 72 -13.37 15.17 1.28
CA GLN A 72 -13.63 13.92 2.00
C GLN A 72 -12.30 13.35 2.47
N MET A 73 -12.18 13.15 3.78
CA MET A 73 -10.97 12.58 4.38
C MET A 73 -11.24 11.15 4.80
N ILE A 74 -10.36 10.25 4.37
CA ILE A 74 -10.42 8.84 4.74
C ILE A 74 -9.23 8.51 5.61
N ARG A 75 -9.47 7.81 6.70
CA ARG A 75 -8.41 7.28 7.56
C ARG A 75 -8.59 5.79 7.68
N LEU A 76 -7.50 5.07 7.60
CA LEU A 76 -7.48 3.62 7.70
C LEU A 76 -6.32 3.23 8.60
N SER A 77 -6.55 2.42 9.60
CA SER A 77 -5.47 1.84 10.40
C SER A 77 -5.65 0.33 10.43
N GLY A 78 -4.57 -0.38 10.54
CA GLY A 78 -4.62 -1.83 10.54
C GLY A 78 -3.23 -2.44 10.53
N ARG A 79 -3.15 -3.66 10.04
CA ARG A 79 -1.90 -4.39 9.95
C ARG A 79 -1.62 -4.77 8.50
N ALA A 80 -0.40 -4.46 8.04
CA ALA A 80 0.04 -4.86 6.73
C ALA A 80 0.49 -6.33 6.77
N GLU A 81 0.06 -7.10 5.78
CA GLU A 81 0.43 -8.49 5.63
C GLU A 81 1.11 -8.70 4.28
N LYS A 82 2.26 -9.38 4.29
CA LYS A 82 2.94 -9.75 3.07
C LYS A 82 2.18 -10.88 2.39
N LEU A 83 1.95 -10.74 1.09
CA LEU A 83 1.18 -11.73 0.34
C LEU A 83 2.02 -12.96 0.01
N SER A 84 1.39 -14.13 -0.01
CA SER A 84 2.09 -15.39 -0.28
C SER A 84 2.40 -15.63 -1.75
N GLU A 85 1.53 -15.19 -2.66
CA GLU A 85 1.70 -15.36 -4.11
C GLU A 85 2.30 -14.11 -4.74
N GLN A 86 3.55 -13.80 -4.38
CA GLN A 86 4.19 -12.54 -4.74
C GLN A 86 4.20 -12.26 -6.23
N LYS A 87 4.67 -13.21 -7.04
CA LYS A 87 4.78 -12.98 -8.49
C LYS A 87 3.43 -12.64 -9.11
N LYS A 88 2.39 -13.37 -8.73
CA LYS A 88 1.02 -13.14 -9.21
C LYS A 88 0.55 -11.73 -8.88
N TRP A 89 0.77 -11.30 -7.65
CA TRP A 89 0.32 -9.98 -7.20
C TRP A 89 1.15 -8.84 -7.81
N ILE A 90 2.45 -9.02 -7.93
CA ILE A 90 3.29 -8.01 -8.58
C ILE A 90 2.91 -7.84 -10.05
N ASP A 91 2.71 -8.94 -10.77
CA ASP A 91 2.28 -8.88 -12.16
C ASP A 91 0.92 -8.19 -12.30
N ARG A 92 -0.01 -8.47 -11.41
CA ARG A 92 -1.32 -7.83 -11.41
C ARG A 92 -1.24 -6.34 -11.09
N ILE A 93 -0.38 -5.95 -10.13
CA ILE A 93 -0.15 -4.54 -9.80
C ILE A 93 0.33 -3.78 -11.04
N PHE A 94 1.27 -4.35 -11.79
CA PHE A 94 1.80 -3.72 -13.01
C PHE A 94 0.77 -3.67 -14.13
N GLU A 95 -0.12 -4.66 -14.19
CA GLU A 95 -1.22 -4.68 -15.16
C GLU A 95 -2.21 -3.55 -14.90
N GLU A 96 -2.56 -3.30 -13.65
CA GLU A 96 -3.51 -2.25 -13.27
C GLU A 96 -2.86 -0.88 -13.09
N ASN A 97 -1.52 -0.82 -13.09
CA ASN A 97 -0.75 0.42 -12.98
C ASN A 97 0.39 0.43 -14.00
N PRO A 98 0.06 0.55 -15.31
CA PRO A 98 1.07 0.38 -16.36
C PRO A 98 2.26 1.33 -16.30
N SER A 99 2.11 2.51 -15.69
CA SER A 99 3.21 3.45 -15.53
C SER A 99 4.36 2.88 -14.69
N MET A 100 4.10 1.86 -13.89
CA MET A 100 5.14 1.17 -13.11
C MET A 100 6.19 0.51 -14.01
N ASN A 101 5.83 0.15 -15.24
CA ASN A 101 6.78 -0.46 -16.18
C ASN A 101 7.90 0.50 -16.58
N GLN A 102 7.72 1.80 -16.42
CA GLN A 102 8.75 2.79 -16.71
C GLN A 102 9.78 2.87 -15.59
N VAL A 103 9.36 2.62 -14.35
CA VAL A 103 10.22 2.64 -13.16
C VAL A 103 10.94 1.29 -12.99
N TYR A 104 10.24 0.20 -13.23
CA TYR A 104 10.74 -1.16 -13.04
C TYR A 104 10.49 -1.98 -14.32
N PRO A 105 11.23 -1.74 -15.40
CA PRO A 105 11.00 -2.48 -16.66
C PRO A 105 11.40 -3.96 -16.55
N GLY A 106 10.62 -4.81 -17.22
CA GLY A 106 10.92 -6.24 -17.30
C GLY A 106 10.94 -6.92 -15.94
N ASP A 107 11.87 -7.83 -15.74
CA ASP A 107 11.96 -8.62 -14.52
C ASP A 107 12.45 -7.83 -13.30
N SER A 108 12.89 -6.58 -13.50
CA SER A 108 13.30 -5.74 -12.35
C SER A 108 12.14 -5.49 -11.38
N ARG A 109 10.89 -5.66 -11.82
CA ARG A 109 9.72 -5.55 -10.95
C ARG A 109 9.74 -6.51 -9.76
N TYR A 110 10.45 -7.61 -9.88
CA TYR A 110 10.45 -8.63 -8.83
C TYR A 110 11.37 -8.32 -7.63
N VAL A 111 12.01 -7.13 -7.61
CA VAL A 111 12.60 -6.60 -6.38
C VAL A 111 11.51 -6.08 -5.43
N LEU A 112 10.31 -5.85 -5.95
CA LEU A 112 9.17 -5.39 -5.17
C LEU A 112 8.48 -6.56 -4.49
N GLU A 113 7.88 -6.28 -3.34
CA GLU A 113 7.00 -7.22 -2.68
C GLU A 113 5.65 -6.58 -2.42
N ALA A 114 4.61 -7.36 -2.59
CA ALA A 114 3.23 -6.92 -2.44
C ALA A 114 2.71 -7.22 -1.03
N PHE A 115 1.96 -6.27 -0.50
CA PHE A 115 1.34 -6.35 0.81
C PHE A 115 -0.12 -5.95 0.72
N CYS A 116 -0.92 -6.35 1.70
CA CYS A 116 -2.27 -5.84 1.82
C CYS A 116 -2.55 -5.39 3.25
N ILE A 117 -3.55 -4.53 3.41
CA ILE A 117 -4.14 -4.21 4.69
C ILE A 117 -5.49 -4.91 4.71
N ALA A 118 -5.61 -5.98 5.51
CA ALA A 118 -6.78 -6.85 5.50
C ALA A 118 -7.76 -6.55 6.64
N ASP A 119 -7.25 -6.20 7.82
CA ASP A 119 -8.06 -5.97 9.02
C ASP A 119 -8.05 -4.50 9.40
N GLY A 120 -8.33 -3.63 8.42
CA GLY A 120 -8.33 -2.19 8.62
C GLY A 120 -9.63 -1.67 9.24
N GLU A 121 -9.50 -0.53 9.89
CA GLU A 121 -10.63 0.20 10.48
C GLU A 121 -10.72 1.62 9.94
#